data_44e279dfa106a009ec7c677c0a99c5d2
#
_entry.id   44e279dfa106a009ec7c677c0a99c5d2
#
_cell.length_a   1.000
_cell.length_b   1.000
_cell.length_c   1.000
_cell.angle_alpha   90.00
_cell.angle_beta   90.00
_cell.angle_gamma   90.00
#
_symmetry.space_group_name_H-M   'P 1'
#
loop_
_entity.id
_entity.type
_entity.pdbx_description
1 polymer ?
#
loop_
_entity_poly.entity_id
_entity_poly.type
_entity_poly.pdbx_seq_one_letter_code
_entity_poly.pdbx_strand_id
1 'polypeptide(L)'
;VAIEASNDDWSLAPFALAGQNAIVTGAGSGIGQATAKLLASVGAKVVVTDLVPDSARRVTEQIIAAGGEAIAVACDVSNESQVVEAFERADDWFGPLDVLVNVAAYRKKHETLTMSVEQWDIMHAVIGRGTYLCIRNAVPRMRDSGRGGSIVNVSSVAAERPVVFDSIDYDSAKAGVNAITRAAAAEFAQYGIRVNAVMPGATNRPGAPDLGGVRPTGPFTMPGRMPMKRIAEPIEQARAVLFLASPAASYISGVCIPVDGAGLLS
;
A
#
# COMPACT_ATOMS: atom_id res chain seq x y z
N VAL A 1 -30.31 -22.58 4.44
CA VAL A 1 -29.05 -22.69 3.70
C VAL A 1 -28.16 -23.57 4.54
N ALA A 2 -27.96 -24.83 4.12
CA ALA A 2 -27.02 -25.72 4.77
C ALA A 2 -25.61 -25.20 4.52
N ILE A 3 -24.92 -24.80 5.57
CA ILE A 3 -23.48 -24.52 5.52
C ILE A 3 -22.84 -25.93 5.50
N GLU A 4 -22.42 -26.37 4.31
CA GLU A 4 -21.52 -27.52 4.22
C GLU A 4 -20.27 -27.19 5.01
N ALA A 5 -19.89 -28.13 5.91
CA ALA A 5 -18.72 -28.01 6.75
C ALA A 5 -17.50 -27.73 5.84
N SER A 6 -16.91 -26.57 5.98
CA SER A 6 -15.69 -26.16 5.32
C SER A 6 -14.58 -27.18 5.59
N ASN A 7 -13.77 -27.44 4.58
CA ASN A 7 -12.45 -28.02 4.78
C ASN A 7 -11.69 -27.19 5.81
N ASP A 8 -11.47 -27.74 6.99
CA ASP A 8 -10.61 -27.17 8.04
C ASP A 8 -9.15 -27.23 7.53
N ASP A 9 -8.81 -26.30 6.62
CA ASP A 9 -7.44 -26.16 6.14
C ASP A 9 -6.61 -25.37 7.15
N TRP A 10 -5.96 -26.09 8.04
CA TRP A 10 -5.03 -25.56 9.04
C TRP A 10 -3.63 -25.30 8.47
N SER A 11 -3.48 -25.26 7.15
CA SER A 11 -2.21 -24.98 6.46
C SER A 11 -1.93 -23.48 6.31
N LEU A 12 -0.75 -23.15 5.81
CA LEU A 12 -0.39 -21.80 5.39
C LEU A 12 -0.82 -21.46 3.95
N ALA A 13 -1.51 -22.38 3.26
CA ALA A 13 -1.98 -22.20 1.90
C ALA A 13 -2.79 -20.91 1.70
N PRO A 14 -3.64 -20.45 2.65
CA PRO A 14 -4.36 -19.18 2.51
C PRO A 14 -3.48 -17.93 2.39
N PHE A 15 -2.19 -18.00 2.70
CA PHE A 15 -1.25 -16.89 2.50
C PHE A 15 -0.55 -16.91 1.14
N ALA A 16 -0.71 -17.98 0.35
CA ALA A 16 -0.16 -18.06 -0.99
C ALA A 16 -0.96 -17.19 -1.98
N LEU A 17 -0.24 -16.64 -2.96
CA LEU A 17 -0.82 -15.85 -4.06
C LEU A 17 -0.52 -16.50 -5.42
N ALA A 18 -0.31 -17.82 -5.45
CA ALA A 18 0.02 -18.54 -6.68
C ALA A 18 -1.08 -18.33 -7.73
N GLY A 19 -0.66 -17.90 -8.92
CA GLY A 19 -1.55 -17.61 -10.04
C GLY A 19 -2.35 -16.30 -9.92
N GLN A 20 -2.09 -15.47 -8.91
CA GLN A 20 -2.71 -14.16 -8.77
C GLN A 20 -1.86 -13.07 -9.41
N ASN A 21 -2.53 -12.08 -9.99
CA ASN A 21 -1.94 -10.93 -10.64
C ASN A 21 -2.04 -9.70 -9.74
N ALA A 22 -0.89 -9.06 -9.44
CA ALA A 22 -0.80 -7.96 -8.52
C ALA A 22 -0.19 -6.71 -9.16
N ILE A 23 -0.74 -5.53 -8.84
CA ILE A 23 -0.13 -4.23 -9.10
C ILE A 23 0.29 -3.61 -7.77
N VAL A 24 1.55 -3.16 -7.66
CA VAL A 24 2.06 -2.44 -6.50
C VAL A 24 2.55 -1.06 -6.94
N THR A 25 1.94 0.00 -6.43
CA THR A 25 2.35 1.38 -6.75
C THR A 25 3.42 1.89 -5.79
N GLY A 26 4.32 2.76 -6.26
CA GLY A 26 5.46 3.23 -5.47
C GLY A 26 6.40 2.09 -5.06
N ALA A 27 6.51 1.07 -5.94
CA ALA A 27 7.21 -0.16 -5.64
C ALA A 27 8.74 -0.11 -5.85
N GLY A 28 9.28 1.03 -6.26
CA GLY A 28 10.71 1.21 -6.48
C GLY A 28 11.55 1.29 -5.20
N SER A 29 10.96 1.49 -4.03
CA SER A 29 11.70 1.62 -2.76
C SER A 29 10.85 1.27 -1.53
N GLY A 30 11.50 1.18 -0.36
CA GLY A 30 10.85 1.11 0.96
C GLY A 30 9.78 0.03 1.08
N ILE A 31 8.61 0.40 1.59
CA ILE A 31 7.47 -0.51 1.81
C ILE A 31 6.99 -1.12 0.48
N GLY A 32 6.91 -0.31 -0.59
CA GLY A 32 6.46 -0.79 -1.90
C GLY A 32 7.38 -1.85 -2.47
N GLN A 33 8.70 -1.63 -2.44
CA GLN A 33 9.70 -2.62 -2.86
C GLN A 33 9.59 -3.92 -2.04
N ALA A 34 9.51 -3.79 -0.71
CA ALA A 34 9.39 -4.96 0.17
C ALA A 34 8.09 -5.73 -0.11
N THR A 35 7.00 -5.02 -0.36
CA THR A 35 5.71 -5.60 -0.72
C THR A 35 5.79 -6.33 -2.06
N ALA A 36 6.27 -5.69 -3.12
CA ALA A 36 6.37 -6.31 -4.44
C ALA A 36 7.19 -7.61 -4.41
N LYS A 37 8.34 -7.58 -3.73
CA LYS A 37 9.20 -8.77 -3.56
C LYS A 37 8.53 -9.86 -2.74
N LEU A 38 7.82 -9.50 -1.67
CA LEU A 38 7.14 -10.49 -0.82
C LEU A 38 5.96 -11.13 -1.56
N LEU A 39 5.12 -10.36 -2.27
CA LEU A 39 4.03 -10.92 -3.06
C LEU A 39 4.54 -11.87 -4.15
N ALA A 40 5.60 -11.50 -4.85
CA ALA A 40 6.24 -12.37 -5.84
C ALA A 40 6.79 -13.66 -5.22
N SER A 41 7.39 -13.59 -4.01
CA SER A 41 7.96 -14.77 -3.34
C SER A 41 6.91 -15.79 -2.88
N VAL A 42 5.64 -15.40 -2.80
CA VAL A 42 4.51 -16.29 -2.48
C VAL A 42 3.66 -16.62 -3.73
N GLY A 43 4.21 -16.38 -4.92
CA GLY A 43 3.69 -16.86 -6.19
C GLY A 43 2.82 -15.88 -6.99
N ALA A 44 2.71 -14.61 -6.58
CA ALA A 44 2.04 -13.60 -7.38
C ALA A 44 2.91 -13.16 -8.59
N LYS A 45 2.25 -12.87 -9.71
CA LYS A 45 2.84 -12.10 -10.81
C LYS A 45 2.68 -10.61 -10.52
N VAL A 46 3.77 -9.84 -10.52
CA VAL A 46 3.76 -8.49 -9.99
C VAL A 46 4.10 -7.43 -11.04
N VAL A 47 3.20 -6.48 -11.23
CA VAL A 47 3.50 -5.22 -11.92
C VAL A 47 4.07 -4.24 -10.89
N VAL A 48 5.36 -3.94 -11.05
CA VAL A 48 6.11 -3.00 -10.22
C VAL A 48 5.96 -1.60 -10.82
N THR A 49 5.17 -0.71 -10.22
CA THR A 49 5.03 0.65 -10.73
C THR A 49 5.72 1.66 -9.82
N ASP A 50 6.41 2.62 -10.42
CA ASP A 50 7.05 3.73 -9.70
C ASP A 50 7.17 4.96 -10.60
N LEU A 51 7.21 6.16 -10.00
CA LEU A 51 7.47 7.41 -10.71
C LEU A 51 8.87 7.39 -11.37
N VAL A 52 9.85 6.72 -10.73
CA VAL A 52 11.23 6.62 -11.20
C VAL A 52 11.41 5.28 -11.94
N PRO A 53 11.50 5.30 -13.29
CA PRO A 53 11.54 4.07 -14.11
C PRO A 53 12.69 3.11 -13.72
N ASP A 54 13.86 3.66 -13.41
CA ASP A 54 15.04 2.86 -13.02
C ASP A 54 14.84 2.15 -11.68
N SER A 55 14.10 2.76 -10.76
CA SER A 55 13.76 2.13 -9.48
C SER A 55 12.81 0.95 -9.67
N ALA A 56 11.79 1.11 -10.54
CA ALA A 56 10.89 0.01 -10.90
C ALA A 56 11.65 -1.13 -11.58
N ARG A 57 12.51 -0.84 -12.58
CA ARG A 57 13.32 -1.85 -13.28
C ARG A 57 14.21 -2.63 -12.32
N ARG A 58 14.94 -1.94 -11.45
CA ARG A 58 15.83 -2.57 -10.47
C ARG A 58 15.08 -3.55 -9.55
N VAL A 59 13.88 -3.19 -9.09
CA VAL A 59 13.08 -4.09 -8.22
C VAL A 59 12.55 -5.27 -9.01
N THR A 60 12.11 -5.06 -10.25
CA THR A 60 11.68 -6.12 -11.17
C THR A 60 12.80 -7.13 -11.42
N GLU A 61 14.02 -6.67 -11.73
CA GLU A 61 15.19 -7.53 -11.91
C GLU A 61 15.51 -8.34 -10.65
N GLN A 62 15.37 -7.74 -9.46
CA GLN A 62 15.56 -8.46 -8.20
C GLN A 62 14.51 -9.56 -7.97
N ILE A 63 13.26 -9.32 -8.37
CA ILE A 63 12.18 -10.32 -8.29
C ILE A 63 12.47 -11.47 -9.25
N ILE A 64 12.83 -11.17 -10.50
CA ILE A 64 13.15 -12.18 -11.53
C ILE A 64 14.39 -13.01 -11.12
N ALA A 65 15.43 -12.36 -10.62
CA ALA A 65 16.63 -13.04 -10.13
C ALA A 65 16.35 -13.97 -8.93
N ALA A 66 15.30 -13.71 -8.16
CA ALA A 66 14.83 -14.57 -7.08
C ALA A 66 13.84 -15.67 -7.53
N GLY A 67 13.58 -15.81 -8.85
CA GLY A 67 12.69 -16.81 -9.43
C GLY A 67 11.21 -16.40 -9.48
N GLY A 68 10.87 -15.14 -9.19
CA GLY A 68 9.52 -14.61 -9.32
C GLY A 68 9.23 -14.04 -10.71
N GLU A 69 7.96 -13.70 -10.96
CA GLU A 69 7.50 -13.08 -12.20
C GLU A 69 7.14 -11.61 -11.95
N ALA A 70 7.75 -10.69 -12.71
CA ALA A 70 7.44 -9.27 -12.60
C ALA A 70 7.72 -8.49 -13.89
N ILE A 71 7.03 -7.35 -14.05
CA ILE A 71 7.36 -6.31 -15.02
C ILE A 71 7.45 -4.94 -14.35
N ALA A 72 8.24 -4.05 -14.96
CA ALA A 72 8.34 -2.66 -14.55
C ALA A 72 7.48 -1.75 -15.43
N VAL A 73 6.70 -0.87 -14.81
CA VAL A 73 5.93 0.16 -15.49
C VAL A 73 6.16 1.51 -14.80
N ALA A 74 6.66 2.50 -15.56
CA ALA A 74 6.73 3.88 -15.05
C ALA A 74 5.33 4.45 -14.91
N CYS A 75 5.00 5.02 -13.74
CA CYS A 75 3.68 5.60 -13.50
C CYS A 75 3.72 6.68 -12.42
N ASP A 76 3.33 7.89 -12.80
CA ASP A 76 2.90 8.91 -11.85
C ASP A 76 1.42 8.67 -11.51
N VAL A 77 1.14 8.23 -10.30
CA VAL A 77 -0.23 7.93 -9.85
C VAL A 77 -1.12 9.17 -9.79
N SER A 78 -0.57 10.38 -9.78
CA SER A 78 -1.32 11.63 -9.86
C SER A 78 -1.79 11.96 -11.28
N ASN A 79 -1.25 11.28 -12.30
CA ASN A 79 -1.58 11.47 -13.70
C ASN A 79 -2.52 10.35 -14.17
N GLU A 80 -3.75 10.73 -14.51
CA GLU A 80 -4.80 9.78 -14.88
C GLU A 80 -4.43 8.93 -16.11
N SER A 81 -3.86 9.52 -17.16
CA SER A 81 -3.51 8.78 -18.38
C SER A 81 -2.40 7.76 -18.14
N GLN A 82 -1.41 8.08 -17.30
CA GLN A 82 -0.35 7.13 -16.93
C GLN A 82 -0.88 5.99 -16.06
N VAL A 83 -1.86 6.26 -15.18
CA VAL A 83 -2.54 5.20 -14.42
C VAL A 83 -3.29 4.27 -15.37
N VAL A 84 -4.09 4.80 -16.30
CA VAL A 84 -4.80 3.99 -17.31
C VAL A 84 -3.81 3.12 -18.08
N GLU A 85 -2.75 3.70 -18.65
CA GLU A 85 -1.71 2.97 -19.39
C GLU A 85 -1.07 1.87 -18.55
N ALA A 86 -0.77 2.14 -17.27
CA ALA A 86 -0.15 1.13 -16.40
C ALA A 86 -1.06 -0.09 -16.18
N PHE A 87 -2.37 0.13 -16.06
CA PHE A 87 -3.34 -0.95 -15.92
C PHE A 87 -3.58 -1.71 -17.24
N GLU A 88 -3.58 -1.02 -18.38
CA GLU A 88 -3.66 -1.66 -19.70
C GLU A 88 -2.44 -2.56 -19.96
N ARG A 89 -1.25 -2.09 -19.63
CA ARG A 89 -0.04 -2.91 -19.72
C ARG A 89 -0.06 -4.11 -18.76
N ALA A 90 -0.70 -3.99 -17.61
CA ALA A 90 -0.88 -5.12 -16.71
C ALA A 90 -1.84 -6.16 -17.30
N ASP A 91 -2.96 -5.72 -17.91
CA ASP A 91 -3.91 -6.60 -18.61
C ASP A 91 -3.24 -7.40 -19.72
N ASP A 92 -2.43 -6.73 -20.55
CA ASP A 92 -1.69 -7.35 -21.67
C ASP A 92 -0.69 -8.42 -21.20
N TRP A 93 -0.13 -8.26 -20.02
CA TRP A 93 0.93 -9.11 -19.49
C TRP A 93 0.42 -10.29 -18.66
N PHE A 94 -0.50 -10.02 -17.74
CA PHE A 94 -0.95 -10.98 -16.75
C PHE A 94 -2.43 -11.35 -16.85
N GLY A 95 -3.21 -10.59 -17.63
CA GLY A 95 -4.67 -10.75 -17.69
C GLY A 95 -5.36 -10.14 -16.46
N PRO A 96 -6.46 -10.75 -15.97
CA PRO A 96 -7.28 -10.15 -14.93
C PRO A 96 -6.52 -9.86 -13.64
N LEU A 97 -6.78 -8.68 -13.05
CA LEU A 97 -6.18 -8.22 -11.81
C LEU A 97 -6.86 -8.87 -10.59
N ASP A 98 -6.07 -9.36 -9.63
CA ASP A 98 -6.57 -9.93 -8.37
C ASP A 98 -6.20 -9.06 -7.16
N VAL A 99 -5.02 -8.41 -7.18
CA VAL A 99 -4.49 -7.64 -6.04
C VAL A 99 -4.01 -6.27 -6.49
N LEU A 100 -4.49 -5.22 -5.82
CA LEU A 100 -3.94 -3.87 -5.93
C LEU A 100 -3.35 -3.44 -4.59
N VAL A 101 -2.10 -2.97 -4.58
CA VAL A 101 -1.49 -2.36 -3.40
C VAL A 101 -1.10 -0.92 -3.70
N ASN A 102 -1.79 0.04 -3.08
CA ASN A 102 -1.52 1.46 -3.21
C ASN A 102 -0.50 1.91 -2.15
N VAL A 103 0.78 2.00 -2.54
CA VAL A 103 1.87 2.44 -1.65
C VAL A 103 2.39 3.81 -2.02
N ALA A 104 2.25 4.23 -3.28
CA ALA A 104 2.76 5.49 -3.78
C ALA A 104 2.39 6.67 -2.87
N ALA A 105 3.37 7.47 -2.50
CA ALA A 105 3.18 8.62 -1.64
C ALA A 105 4.23 9.70 -1.95
N TYR A 106 3.80 10.94 -1.91
CA TYR A 106 4.69 12.10 -1.86
C TYR A 106 4.98 12.41 -0.39
N ARG A 107 6.25 12.66 -0.06
CA ARG A 107 6.63 12.93 1.33
C ARG A 107 7.73 13.99 1.38
N LYS A 108 7.38 15.20 1.03
CA LYS A 108 8.21 16.37 1.27
C LYS A 108 7.59 17.14 2.45
N LYS A 109 8.41 17.55 3.39
CA LYS A 109 7.97 18.35 4.53
C LYS A 109 7.86 19.82 4.12
N HIS A 110 6.74 20.44 4.47
CA HIS A 110 6.52 21.87 4.27
C HIS A 110 6.09 22.50 5.58
N GLU A 111 6.62 23.67 5.89
CA GLU A 111 6.16 24.44 7.05
C GLU A 111 4.70 24.86 6.84
N THR A 112 3.84 24.56 7.80
CA THR A 112 2.39 24.70 7.65
C THR A 112 1.94 26.12 7.25
N LEU A 113 2.54 27.16 7.84
CA LEU A 113 2.11 28.55 7.59
C LEU A 113 2.64 29.15 6.30
N THR A 114 3.69 28.57 5.71
CA THR A 114 4.33 29.06 4.49
C THR A 114 4.13 28.13 3.28
N MET A 115 3.48 26.99 3.50
CA MET A 115 3.18 26.02 2.44
C MET A 115 2.28 26.65 1.36
N SER A 116 2.70 26.54 0.10
CA SER A 116 1.87 27.02 -1.00
C SER A 116 0.71 26.06 -1.32
N VAL A 117 -0.32 26.57 -1.99
CA VAL A 117 -1.46 25.76 -2.44
C VAL A 117 -1.01 24.64 -3.38
N GLU A 118 -0.03 24.90 -4.24
CA GLU A 118 0.53 23.91 -5.16
C GLU A 118 1.23 22.75 -4.41
N GLN A 119 1.91 23.05 -3.31
CA GLN A 119 2.53 22.02 -2.45
C GLN A 119 1.47 21.15 -1.78
N TRP A 120 0.40 21.76 -1.29
CA TRP A 120 -0.78 21.07 -0.77
C TRP A 120 -1.41 20.18 -1.84
N ASP A 121 -1.65 20.74 -3.03
CA ASP A 121 -2.30 20.04 -4.14
C ASP A 121 -1.49 18.82 -4.62
N ILE A 122 -0.16 18.92 -4.70
CA ILE A 122 0.71 17.79 -5.05
C ILE A 122 0.56 16.66 -4.03
N MET A 123 0.55 16.96 -2.71
CA MET A 123 0.39 15.96 -1.67
C MET A 123 -0.93 15.19 -1.83
N HIS A 124 -2.03 15.92 -2.01
CA HIS A 124 -3.36 15.35 -2.19
C HIS A 124 -3.53 14.65 -3.55
N ALA A 125 -2.89 15.17 -4.60
CA ALA A 125 -2.91 14.56 -5.93
C ALA A 125 -2.27 13.17 -5.93
N VAL A 126 -1.12 13.02 -5.27
CA VAL A 126 -0.43 11.73 -5.22
C VAL A 126 -1.13 10.77 -4.25
N ILE A 127 -1.42 11.20 -3.03
CA ILE A 127 -1.90 10.30 -1.96
C ILE A 127 -3.40 10.01 -2.13
N GLY A 128 -4.24 11.03 -2.13
CA GLY A 128 -5.70 10.85 -2.17
C GLY A 128 -6.20 10.50 -3.57
N ARG A 129 -5.97 11.42 -4.53
CA ARG A 129 -6.44 11.22 -5.91
C ARG A 129 -5.76 10.03 -6.58
N GLY A 130 -4.45 9.81 -6.37
CA GLY A 130 -3.73 8.67 -6.94
C GLY A 130 -4.29 7.34 -6.44
N THR A 131 -4.57 7.21 -5.13
CA THR A 131 -5.25 6.02 -4.57
C THR A 131 -6.62 5.81 -5.23
N TYR A 132 -7.42 6.87 -5.37
CA TYR A 132 -8.72 6.81 -6.04
C TYR A 132 -8.60 6.38 -7.51
N LEU A 133 -7.68 6.97 -8.28
CA LEU A 133 -7.47 6.63 -9.70
C LEU A 133 -7.09 5.15 -9.87
N CYS A 134 -6.22 4.62 -9.01
CA CYS A 134 -5.85 3.20 -9.05
C CYS A 134 -7.05 2.30 -8.69
N ILE A 135 -7.83 2.63 -7.66
CA ILE A 135 -9.04 1.88 -7.29
C ILE A 135 -10.05 1.90 -8.45
N ARG A 136 -10.30 3.06 -9.06
CA ARG A 136 -11.22 3.23 -10.18
C ARG A 136 -10.84 2.35 -11.39
N ASN A 137 -9.55 2.13 -11.62
CA ASN A 137 -9.07 1.27 -12.69
C ASN A 137 -9.04 -0.22 -12.31
N ALA A 138 -8.82 -0.55 -11.04
CA ALA A 138 -8.77 -1.93 -10.55
C ALA A 138 -10.15 -2.57 -10.45
N VAL A 139 -11.13 -1.85 -9.89
CA VAL A 139 -12.46 -2.40 -9.57
C VAL A 139 -13.20 -2.99 -10.77
N PRO A 140 -13.28 -2.34 -11.95
CA PRO A 140 -13.91 -2.96 -13.12
C PRO A 140 -13.24 -4.28 -13.52
N ARG A 141 -11.89 -4.34 -13.50
CA ARG A 141 -11.11 -5.54 -13.84
C ARG A 141 -11.37 -6.70 -12.89
N MET A 142 -11.41 -6.41 -11.58
CA MET A 142 -11.72 -7.41 -10.55
C MET A 142 -13.18 -7.89 -10.64
N ARG A 143 -14.12 -6.97 -10.83
CA ARG A 143 -15.55 -7.29 -10.98
C ARG A 143 -15.79 -8.14 -12.22
N ASP A 144 -15.30 -7.72 -13.38
CA ASP A 144 -15.58 -8.35 -14.68
C ASP A 144 -14.88 -9.70 -14.83
N SER A 145 -13.83 -9.97 -14.06
CA SER A 145 -13.22 -11.30 -13.93
C SER A 145 -14.13 -12.32 -13.22
N GLY A 146 -15.11 -11.85 -12.44
CA GLY A 146 -15.96 -12.70 -11.61
C GLY A 146 -15.28 -13.37 -10.40
N ARG A 147 -13.96 -13.11 -10.21
CA ARG A 147 -13.17 -13.71 -9.10
C ARG A 147 -13.15 -12.86 -7.84
N GLY A 148 -13.66 -11.61 -7.93
CA GLY A 148 -13.47 -10.62 -6.88
C GLY A 148 -12.04 -10.07 -6.87
N GLY A 149 -11.54 -9.66 -5.70
CA GLY A 149 -10.19 -9.13 -5.58
C GLY A 149 -9.86 -8.58 -4.20
N SER A 150 -8.62 -8.14 -4.03
CA SER A 150 -8.16 -7.50 -2.80
C SER A 150 -7.42 -6.19 -3.11
N ILE A 151 -7.85 -5.11 -2.46
CA ILE A 151 -7.20 -3.81 -2.52
C ILE A 151 -6.64 -3.48 -1.14
N VAL A 152 -5.33 -3.21 -1.06
CA VAL A 152 -4.67 -2.82 0.18
C VAL A 152 -4.06 -1.44 -0.01
N ASN A 153 -4.53 -0.48 0.77
CA ASN A 153 -4.01 0.88 0.77
C ASN A 153 -2.97 1.05 1.88
N VAL A 154 -1.86 1.70 1.58
CA VAL A 154 -0.88 2.08 2.61
C VAL A 154 -1.17 3.50 3.05
N SER A 155 -1.86 3.61 4.18
CA SER A 155 -2.15 4.86 4.88
C SER A 155 -0.98 5.27 5.78
N SER A 156 -1.25 5.70 7.00
CA SER A 156 -0.29 6.05 8.05
C SER A 156 -0.98 6.15 9.40
N VAL A 157 -0.27 5.96 10.49
CA VAL A 157 -0.75 6.35 11.83
C VAL A 157 -1.01 7.86 11.93
N ALA A 158 -0.40 8.66 11.05
CA ALA A 158 -0.65 10.09 10.90
C ALA A 158 -2.10 10.42 10.49
N ALA A 159 -2.82 9.45 9.93
CA ALA A 159 -4.25 9.57 9.62
C ALA A 159 -5.16 9.62 10.87
N GLU A 160 -4.68 9.15 12.01
CA GLU A 160 -5.44 9.05 13.27
C GLU A 160 -4.97 10.07 14.32
N ARG A 161 -3.69 10.41 14.30
CA ARG A 161 -3.13 11.41 15.21
C ARG A 161 -1.86 12.05 14.63
N PRO A 162 -1.56 13.31 14.96
CA PRO A 162 -0.32 13.96 14.52
C PRO A 162 0.92 13.19 14.98
N VAL A 163 1.81 12.90 14.04
CA VAL A 163 3.05 12.16 14.26
C VAL A 163 4.26 13.10 14.30
N VAL A 164 4.31 14.02 13.36
CA VAL A 164 5.35 15.04 13.25
C VAL A 164 4.70 16.42 13.08
N PHE A 165 5.44 17.48 13.39
CA PHE A 165 4.99 18.85 13.08
C PHE A 165 5.20 19.15 11.59
N ASP A 166 4.49 20.14 11.06
CA ASP A 166 4.52 20.54 9.67
C ASP A 166 4.17 19.39 8.71
N SER A 167 3.05 18.75 8.95
CA SER A 167 2.56 17.63 8.15
C SER A 167 1.03 17.63 7.96
N ILE A 168 0.40 18.79 8.09
CA ILE A 168 -1.06 18.91 7.97
C ILE A 168 -1.58 18.42 6.61
N ASP A 169 -0.82 18.66 5.53
CA ASP A 169 -1.10 18.19 4.19
C ASP A 169 -1.03 16.66 4.08
N TYR A 170 0.02 16.06 4.66
CA TYR A 170 0.20 14.61 4.65
C TYR A 170 -0.82 13.90 5.55
N ASP A 171 -1.03 14.40 6.77
CA ASP A 171 -1.94 13.81 7.74
C ASP A 171 -3.37 13.81 7.21
N SER A 172 -3.83 14.94 6.63
CA SER A 172 -5.14 15.05 6.00
C SER A 172 -5.29 14.16 4.77
N ALA A 173 -4.28 14.07 3.92
CA ALA A 173 -4.29 13.18 2.75
C ALA A 173 -4.36 11.70 3.17
N LYS A 174 -3.63 11.28 4.22
CA LYS A 174 -3.67 9.91 4.73
C LYS A 174 -4.98 9.59 5.47
N ALA A 175 -5.58 10.56 6.17
CA ALA A 175 -6.93 10.42 6.71
C ALA A 175 -7.97 10.21 5.57
N GLY A 176 -7.79 10.90 4.45
CA GLY A 176 -8.55 10.67 3.23
C GLY A 176 -8.44 9.25 2.70
N VAL A 177 -7.24 8.64 2.73
CA VAL A 177 -7.05 7.22 2.34
C VAL A 177 -7.83 6.27 3.24
N ASN A 178 -7.88 6.51 4.57
CA ASN A 178 -8.72 5.72 5.48
C ASN A 178 -10.21 5.85 5.15
N ALA A 179 -10.68 7.05 4.79
CA ALA A 179 -12.06 7.28 4.37
C ALA A 179 -12.36 6.57 3.03
N ILE A 180 -11.49 6.70 2.03
CA ILE A 180 -11.58 5.99 0.74
C ILE A 180 -11.63 4.48 0.97
N THR A 181 -10.81 3.94 1.83
CA THR A 181 -10.76 2.51 2.16
C THR A 181 -12.11 2.00 2.66
N ARG A 182 -12.71 2.70 3.63
CA ARG A 182 -14.02 2.30 4.21
C ARG A 182 -15.16 2.45 3.20
N ALA A 183 -15.19 3.54 2.44
CA ALA A 183 -16.21 3.77 1.42
C ALA A 183 -16.13 2.69 0.32
N ALA A 184 -14.95 2.45 -0.23
CA ALA A 184 -14.73 1.45 -1.27
C ALA A 184 -15.02 0.02 -0.78
N ALA A 185 -14.70 -0.30 0.48
CA ALA A 185 -15.01 -1.59 1.07
C ALA A 185 -16.53 -1.84 1.11
N ALA A 186 -17.31 -0.86 1.53
CA ALA A 186 -18.77 -0.96 1.58
C ALA A 186 -19.38 -1.06 0.17
N GLU A 187 -18.90 -0.24 -0.78
CA GLU A 187 -19.45 -0.16 -2.13
C GLU A 187 -19.16 -1.41 -2.96
N PHE A 188 -17.92 -1.94 -2.87
CA PHE A 188 -17.47 -3.02 -3.76
C PHE A 188 -17.56 -4.43 -3.17
N ALA A 189 -17.98 -4.58 -1.91
CA ALA A 189 -18.21 -5.88 -1.28
C ALA A 189 -19.16 -6.79 -2.08
N GLN A 190 -20.15 -6.20 -2.72
CA GLN A 190 -21.13 -6.92 -3.57
C GLN A 190 -20.47 -7.64 -4.77
N TYR A 191 -19.26 -7.23 -5.16
CA TYR A 191 -18.47 -7.87 -6.23
C TYR A 191 -17.42 -8.84 -5.70
N GLY A 192 -17.44 -9.17 -4.41
CA GLY A 192 -16.41 -9.98 -3.77
C GLY A 192 -15.05 -9.29 -3.65
N ILE A 193 -15.02 -7.94 -3.74
CA ILE A 193 -13.79 -7.16 -3.62
C ILE A 193 -13.64 -6.67 -2.17
N ARG A 194 -12.51 -7.00 -1.55
CA ARG A 194 -12.15 -6.53 -0.21
C ARG A 194 -11.25 -5.30 -0.33
N VAL A 195 -11.47 -4.29 0.50
CA VAL A 195 -10.62 -3.08 0.52
C VAL A 195 -10.23 -2.80 1.96
N ASN A 196 -8.92 -2.80 2.23
CA ASN A 196 -8.36 -2.59 3.57
C ASN A 196 -7.19 -1.62 3.52
N ALA A 197 -6.73 -1.15 4.66
CA ALA A 197 -5.53 -0.33 4.77
C ALA A 197 -4.57 -0.85 5.85
N VAL A 198 -3.28 -0.66 5.60
CA VAL A 198 -2.23 -0.73 6.61
C VAL A 198 -1.88 0.71 7.00
N MET A 199 -1.71 0.97 8.29
CA MET A 199 -1.26 2.26 8.82
C MET A 199 0.15 2.11 9.44
N PRO A 200 1.21 2.31 8.64
CA PRO A 200 2.58 2.26 9.14
C PRO A 200 2.85 3.30 10.22
N GLY A 201 3.57 2.88 11.27
CA GLY A 201 4.31 3.78 12.14
C GLY A 201 5.66 4.18 11.53
N ALA A 202 6.61 4.58 12.38
CA ALA A 202 7.98 4.86 11.97
C ALA A 202 8.60 3.62 11.32
N THR A 203 8.95 3.73 10.05
CA THR A 203 9.50 2.63 9.25
C THR A 203 10.82 3.08 8.62
N ASN A 204 11.82 2.20 8.66
CA ASN A 204 13.13 2.43 8.07
C ASN A 204 13.00 2.68 6.56
N ARG A 205 13.76 3.63 6.06
CA ARG A 205 13.87 3.91 4.63
C ARG A 205 15.33 3.84 4.23
N PRO A 206 15.71 2.93 3.35
CA PRO A 206 17.07 2.91 2.81
C PRO A 206 17.43 4.30 2.26
N GLY A 207 18.56 4.86 2.70
CA GLY A 207 19.00 6.21 2.31
C GLY A 207 18.36 7.35 3.11
N ALA A 208 17.48 7.07 4.09
CA ALA A 208 17.12 8.08 5.07
C ALA A 208 18.33 8.38 5.97
N PRO A 209 18.54 9.66 6.36
CA PRO A 209 19.59 9.97 7.31
C PRO A 209 19.35 9.16 8.60
N ASP A 210 20.45 8.62 9.16
CA ASP A 210 20.42 8.01 10.48
C ASP A 210 19.84 9.04 11.46
N LEU A 211 18.71 8.68 12.06
CA LEU A 211 18.05 9.53 13.04
C LEU A 211 18.68 9.39 14.42
N GLY A 212 19.89 8.82 14.50
CA GLY A 212 20.71 8.77 15.70
C GLY A 212 20.90 10.18 16.28
N GLY A 213 20.22 10.49 17.37
CA GLY A 213 20.24 11.82 17.98
C GLY A 213 19.13 12.76 17.48
N VAL A 214 18.00 12.24 17.10
CA VAL A 214 16.84 12.99 16.60
C VAL A 214 16.39 14.04 17.59
N ARG A 215 16.41 15.31 17.17
CA ARG A 215 15.56 16.33 17.78
C ARG A 215 14.12 15.90 17.61
N PRO A 216 13.26 15.94 18.65
CA PRO A 216 11.86 15.64 18.50
C PRO A 216 11.26 16.50 17.39
N THR A 217 10.86 15.89 16.29
CA THR A 217 10.24 16.58 15.14
C THR A 217 8.72 16.59 15.27
N GLY A 218 8.19 16.01 16.36
CA GLY A 218 6.77 15.93 16.64
C GLY A 218 6.43 14.94 17.75
N PRO A 219 5.13 14.82 18.08
CA PRO A 219 4.67 14.04 19.22
C PRO A 219 5.14 12.58 19.23
N PHE A 220 5.23 11.93 18.06
CA PHE A 220 5.61 10.52 17.95
C PHE A 220 7.10 10.25 18.17
N THR A 221 7.95 11.25 17.97
CA THR A 221 9.41 11.14 18.14
C THR A 221 9.89 11.54 19.53
N MET A 222 8.97 11.94 20.43
CA MET A 222 9.31 12.24 21.81
C MET A 222 9.74 10.98 22.56
N PRO A 223 10.66 11.06 23.53
CA PRO A 223 11.05 9.94 24.36
C PRO A 223 9.83 9.22 24.96
N GLY A 224 9.83 7.89 24.87
CA GLY A 224 8.72 7.05 25.39
C GLY A 224 7.53 6.88 24.48
N ARG A 225 7.48 7.55 23.33
CA ARG A 225 6.37 7.46 22.37
C ARG A 225 6.48 6.32 21.35
N MET A 226 7.49 5.52 21.41
CA MET A 226 7.63 4.25 20.65
C MET A 226 7.76 3.09 21.65
N PRO A 227 6.66 2.45 22.04
CA PRO A 227 6.69 1.40 23.07
C PRO A 227 7.63 0.24 22.74
N MET A 228 7.74 -0.16 21.46
CA MET A 228 8.69 -1.18 21.04
C MET A 228 10.15 -0.68 20.91
N LYS A 229 10.41 0.61 21.18
CA LYS A 229 11.77 1.24 21.23
C LYS A 229 12.61 1.05 19.96
N ARG A 230 11.98 0.81 18.83
CA ARG A 230 12.61 0.72 17.51
C ARG A 230 11.66 1.15 16.40
N ILE A 231 12.22 1.51 15.27
CA ILE A 231 11.46 1.67 14.03
C ILE A 231 11.25 0.31 13.36
N ALA A 232 10.21 0.18 12.56
CA ALA A 232 9.95 -1.03 11.80
C ALA A 232 10.82 -1.11 10.54
N GLU A 233 11.11 -2.32 10.10
CA GLU A 233 11.66 -2.57 8.77
C GLU A 233 10.53 -2.63 7.72
N PRO A 234 10.79 -2.25 6.45
CA PRO A 234 9.78 -2.30 5.39
C PRO A 234 9.08 -3.65 5.24
N ILE A 235 9.80 -4.74 5.47
CA ILE A 235 9.25 -6.10 5.41
C ILE A 235 8.17 -6.36 6.46
N GLU A 236 8.22 -5.69 7.62
CA GLU A 236 7.19 -5.86 8.66
C GLU A 236 5.86 -5.25 8.20
N GLN A 237 5.92 -4.14 7.48
CA GLN A 237 4.74 -3.54 6.82
C GLN A 237 4.22 -4.44 5.69
N ALA A 238 5.13 -4.95 4.85
CA ALA A 238 4.79 -5.82 3.74
C ALA A 238 4.10 -7.12 4.17
N ARG A 239 4.45 -7.68 5.35
CA ARG A 239 3.77 -8.87 5.91
C ARG A 239 2.31 -8.60 6.25
N ALA A 240 1.99 -7.42 6.79
CA ALA A 240 0.61 -7.02 7.04
C ALA A 240 -0.16 -6.80 5.71
N VAL A 241 0.50 -6.23 4.71
CA VAL A 241 -0.06 -6.11 3.36
C VAL A 241 -0.35 -7.47 2.76
N LEU A 242 0.59 -8.42 2.84
CA LEU A 242 0.39 -9.79 2.35
C LEU A 242 -0.81 -10.46 3.03
N PHE A 243 -0.93 -10.36 4.36
CA PHE A 243 -2.08 -10.90 5.09
C PHE A 243 -3.39 -10.36 4.52
N LEU A 244 -3.53 -9.03 4.40
CA LEU A 244 -4.75 -8.39 3.90
C LEU A 244 -5.01 -8.68 2.41
N ALA A 245 -3.96 -8.84 1.60
CA ALA A 245 -4.07 -9.18 0.20
C ALA A 245 -4.53 -10.63 -0.03
N SER A 246 -4.13 -11.54 0.84
CA SER A 246 -4.29 -12.98 0.69
C SER A 246 -5.69 -13.48 1.09
N PRO A 247 -6.07 -14.73 0.70
CA PRO A 247 -7.28 -15.41 1.17
C PRO A 247 -7.38 -15.56 2.68
N ALA A 248 -6.26 -15.50 3.43
CA ALA A 248 -6.28 -15.53 4.91
C ALA A 248 -7.09 -14.39 5.53
N ALA A 249 -7.31 -13.28 4.77
CA ALA A 249 -8.16 -12.16 5.16
C ALA A 249 -9.54 -12.16 4.46
N SER A 250 -10.05 -13.33 4.04
CA SER A 250 -11.25 -13.46 3.19
C SER A 250 -12.51 -12.80 3.78
N TYR A 251 -12.60 -12.66 5.09
CA TYR A 251 -13.75 -12.03 5.77
C TYR A 251 -13.40 -10.66 6.39
N ILE A 252 -12.29 -10.05 5.96
CA ILE A 252 -11.81 -8.76 6.45
C ILE A 252 -11.93 -7.73 5.32
N SER A 253 -12.79 -6.71 5.51
CA SER A 253 -12.94 -5.59 4.59
C SER A 253 -13.30 -4.31 5.36
N GLY A 254 -12.75 -3.16 4.97
CA GLY A 254 -12.98 -1.85 5.57
C GLY A 254 -12.12 -1.54 6.80
N VAL A 255 -11.16 -2.39 7.15
CA VAL A 255 -10.28 -2.13 8.30
C VAL A 255 -9.06 -1.30 7.91
N CYS A 256 -8.59 -0.48 8.87
CA CYS A 256 -7.31 0.22 8.80
C CYS A 256 -6.45 -0.29 9.96
N ILE A 257 -5.47 -1.16 9.67
CA ILE A 257 -4.67 -1.85 10.70
C ILE A 257 -3.39 -1.07 11.01
N PRO A 258 -3.17 -0.60 12.26
CA PRO A 258 -1.89 -0.01 12.63
C PRO A 258 -0.79 -1.08 12.68
N VAL A 259 0.35 -0.76 12.07
CA VAL A 259 1.59 -1.55 12.14
C VAL A 259 2.69 -0.62 12.61
N ASP A 260 2.68 -0.30 13.90
CA ASP A 260 3.34 0.87 14.47
C ASP A 260 4.07 0.61 15.80
N GLY A 261 4.15 -0.64 16.22
CA GLY A 261 4.80 -1.00 17.49
C GLY A 261 4.10 -0.39 18.71
N ALA A 262 2.77 -0.30 18.66
CA ALA A 262 1.89 0.28 19.68
C ALA A 262 2.01 1.82 19.80
N GLY A 263 2.56 2.50 18.78
CA GLY A 263 2.77 3.95 18.79
C GLY A 263 1.49 4.75 18.95
N LEU A 264 0.36 4.31 18.40
CA LEU A 264 -0.94 4.98 18.58
C LEU A 264 -1.47 4.92 20.03
N LEU A 265 -0.97 4.01 20.86
CA LEU A 265 -1.41 3.82 22.24
C LEU A 265 -0.54 4.58 23.24
N SER A 266 0.51 5.28 22.80
CA SER A 266 1.49 5.94 23.67
C SER A 266 1.28 7.45 23.80
#